data_b5e4c716a2f8bde9102faf17fbc50944
#
_entry.id   b5e4c716a2f8bde9102faf17fbc50944
#
_cell.length_a   1.000
_cell.length_b   1.000
_cell.length_c   1.000
_cell.angle_alpha   90.00
_cell.angle_beta   90.00
_cell.angle_gamma   90.00
#
_symmetry.space_group_name_H-M   'P 1'
#
loop_
_entity.id
_entity.type
_entity.pdbx_description
1 polymer ?
#
loop_
_entity_poly.entity_id
_entity_poly.type
_entity_poly.pdbx_seq_one_letter_code
_entity_poly.pdbx_strand_id
1 'polypeptide(L)'
;MLAGFAVIAIIIAAGWLLGRLGVLGEQPEKQLSLLVFYLLTPALLLHALATTDLTVLFSSRLWVSAGSALTIAAVYYLIARVFWRRTMGDATIGALASSYVNSSNLGIPIAAFVLHDTSYVAPLLLFQILVFSTIALTALDLAESRERTGPKQPLWRTVATPLLNPIVVGALIGLAISLTRWHPPDWLMSPVKLLGDASVPMALIVFGLSLGGVRVMQKGEAPRRDIALATVLKMIAMPVLAWAMARFLFGQSGHALLAQTVTAALPTAQNVLVYGLRYNRGVVLARDSGLITTALSIPAIMLIAVLLT
;
A
#
# COMPACT_ATOMS: atom_id res chain seq x y z
N MET A 1 11.69 -9.26 16.80
CA MET A 1 11.54 -8.04 16.00
C MET A 1 12.83 -7.59 15.31
N LEU A 2 13.95 -7.33 16.01
CA LEU A 2 15.21 -6.89 15.35
C LEU A 2 15.68 -7.82 14.23
N ALA A 3 15.59 -9.14 14.43
CA ALA A 3 15.94 -10.11 13.38
C ALA A 3 15.08 -9.98 12.13
N GLY A 4 13.76 -9.71 12.28
CA GLY A 4 12.85 -9.46 11.13
C GLY A 4 13.24 -8.22 10.34
N PHE A 5 13.57 -7.12 11.02
CA PHE A 5 14.07 -5.90 10.36
C PHE A 5 15.42 -6.14 9.67
N ALA A 6 16.31 -6.94 10.27
CA ALA A 6 17.59 -7.28 9.66
C ALA A 6 17.38 -8.06 8.33
N VAL A 7 16.47 -9.03 8.31
CA VAL A 7 16.12 -9.78 7.08
C VAL A 7 15.63 -8.83 5.99
N ILE A 8 14.69 -7.94 6.32
CA ILE A 8 14.16 -6.95 5.39
C ILE A 8 15.28 -6.06 4.85
N ALA A 9 16.10 -5.51 5.76
CA ALA A 9 17.20 -4.59 5.41
C ALA A 9 18.24 -5.26 4.51
N ILE A 10 18.61 -6.52 4.79
CA ILE A 10 19.57 -7.29 3.98
C ILE A 10 19.04 -7.52 2.57
N ILE A 11 17.77 -7.90 2.41
CA ILE A 11 17.15 -8.14 1.09
C ILE A 11 17.04 -6.83 0.31
N ILE A 12 16.65 -5.72 0.96
CA ILE A 12 16.62 -4.38 0.35
C ILE A 12 18.02 -3.95 -0.09
N ALA A 13 19.03 -4.14 0.77
CA ALA A 13 20.42 -3.81 0.45
C ALA A 13 20.95 -4.65 -0.73
N ALA A 14 20.59 -5.92 -0.83
CA ALA A 14 20.91 -6.78 -1.97
C ALA A 14 20.28 -6.24 -3.27
N GLY A 15 18.99 -5.85 -3.22
CA GLY A 15 18.32 -5.20 -4.36
C GLY A 15 19.00 -3.90 -4.80
N TRP A 16 19.33 -3.03 -3.84
CA TRP A 16 20.06 -1.78 -4.09
C TRP A 16 21.45 -2.05 -4.73
N LEU A 17 22.18 -3.03 -4.22
CA LEU A 17 23.51 -3.42 -4.74
C LEU A 17 23.40 -3.93 -6.18
N LEU A 18 22.44 -4.81 -6.48
CA LEU A 18 22.18 -5.31 -7.83
C LEU A 18 21.86 -4.17 -8.81
N GLY A 19 21.06 -3.20 -8.37
CA GLY A 19 20.77 -1.99 -9.14
C GLY A 19 22.01 -1.15 -9.42
N ARG A 20 22.87 -0.98 -8.41
CA ARG A 20 24.12 -0.21 -8.54
C ARG A 20 25.16 -0.89 -9.42
N LEU A 21 25.22 -2.21 -9.41
CA LEU A 21 26.14 -3.00 -10.23
C LEU A 21 25.66 -3.13 -11.70
N GLY A 22 24.42 -2.77 -12.01
CA GLY A 22 23.86 -2.84 -13.35
C GLY A 22 23.73 -4.26 -13.93
N VAL A 23 23.81 -5.30 -13.09
CA VAL A 23 23.81 -6.72 -13.52
C VAL A 23 22.51 -7.14 -14.22
N LEU A 24 21.39 -6.49 -13.87
CA LEU A 24 20.06 -6.86 -14.34
C LEU A 24 19.63 -6.13 -15.64
N GLY A 25 20.54 -5.41 -16.29
CA GLY A 25 20.27 -4.71 -17.54
C GLY A 25 19.45 -3.43 -17.38
N GLU A 26 18.75 -3.03 -18.44
CA GLU A 26 17.97 -1.78 -18.44
C GLU A 26 16.62 -1.94 -17.74
N GLN A 27 16.26 -0.99 -16.88
CA GLN A 27 14.98 -0.89 -16.16
C GLN A 27 14.56 -2.15 -15.38
N PRO A 28 15.46 -2.78 -14.59
CA PRO A 28 15.15 -4.02 -13.86
C PRO A 28 14.04 -3.82 -12.83
N GLU A 29 13.96 -2.65 -12.20
CA GLU A 29 12.88 -2.28 -11.27
C GLU A 29 11.50 -2.44 -11.92
N LYS A 30 11.34 -1.92 -13.14
CA LYS A 30 10.07 -1.98 -13.87
C LYS A 30 9.68 -3.42 -14.23
N GLN A 31 10.65 -4.20 -14.74
CA GLN A 31 10.39 -5.59 -15.17
C GLN A 31 10.02 -6.47 -13.98
N LEU A 32 10.77 -6.40 -12.88
CA LEU A 32 10.50 -7.17 -11.68
C LEU A 32 9.23 -6.69 -10.97
N SER A 33 8.93 -5.38 -10.99
CA SER A 33 7.64 -4.86 -10.49
C SER A 33 6.46 -5.46 -11.23
N LEU A 34 6.54 -5.60 -12.55
CA LEU A 34 5.49 -6.24 -13.34
C LEU A 34 5.32 -7.71 -12.97
N LEU A 35 6.41 -8.45 -12.79
CA LEU A 35 6.37 -9.85 -12.34
C LEU A 35 5.69 -9.98 -10.97
N VAL A 36 6.08 -9.15 -10.01
CA VAL A 36 5.47 -9.12 -8.68
C VAL A 36 3.98 -8.77 -8.79
N PHE A 37 3.63 -7.76 -9.58
CA PHE A 37 2.27 -7.26 -9.70
C PHE A 37 1.33 -8.23 -10.44
N TYR A 38 1.78 -8.84 -11.55
CA TYR A 38 0.92 -9.66 -12.39
C TYR A 38 0.88 -11.14 -12.01
N LEU A 39 1.90 -11.64 -11.29
CA LEU A 39 2.03 -13.07 -11.00
C LEU A 39 2.17 -13.37 -9.50
N LEU A 40 3.21 -12.80 -8.86
CA LEU A 40 3.59 -13.26 -7.52
C LEU A 40 2.60 -12.78 -6.44
N THR A 41 2.21 -11.50 -6.45
CA THR A 41 1.25 -10.97 -5.46
C THR A 41 -0.16 -11.53 -5.64
N PRO A 42 -0.70 -11.67 -6.88
CA PRO A 42 -1.94 -12.42 -7.09
C PRO A 42 -1.92 -13.84 -6.53
N ALA A 43 -0.84 -14.60 -6.78
CA ALA A 43 -0.68 -15.96 -6.27
C ALA A 43 -0.62 -15.98 -4.73
N LEU A 44 0.12 -15.04 -4.11
CA LEU A 44 0.19 -14.89 -2.67
C LEU A 44 -1.20 -14.66 -2.06
N LEU A 45 -1.96 -13.69 -2.60
CA LEU A 45 -3.28 -13.37 -2.07
C LEU A 45 -4.31 -14.47 -2.32
N LEU A 46 -4.24 -15.12 -3.48
CA LEU A 46 -5.08 -16.29 -3.76
C LEU A 46 -4.86 -17.36 -2.69
N HIS A 47 -3.61 -17.77 -2.46
CA HIS A 47 -3.29 -18.79 -1.47
C HIS A 47 -3.67 -18.34 -0.05
N ALA A 48 -3.29 -17.13 0.35
CA ALA A 48 -3.55 -16.60 1.69
C ALA A 48 -5.05 -16.53 1.98
N LEU A 49 -5.87 -16.03 1.06
CA LEU A 49 -7.31 -15.90 1.27
C LEU A 49 -8.05 -17.24 1.15
N ALA A 50 -7.57 -18.15 0.29
CA ALA A 50 -8.15 -19.49 0.19
C ALA A 50 -8.00 -20.29 1.51
N THR A 51 -6.99 -19.96 2.32
CA THR A 51 -6.69 -20.67 3.58
C THR A 51 -7.07 -19.88 4.84
N THR A 52 -7.54 -18.63 4.69
CA THR A 52 -7.87 -17.74 5.83
C THR A 52 -9.34 -17.88 6.22
N ASP A 53 -9.61 -17.83 7.51
CA ASP A 53 -10.97 -17.71 8.03
C ASP A 53 -11.55 -16.32 7.71
N LEU A 54 -12.72 -16.31 7.07
CA LEU A 54 -13.40 -15.10 6.63
C LEU A 54 -13.81 -14.17 7.79
N THR A 55 -13.99 -14.69 9.00
CA THR A 55 -14.28 -13.88 10.20
C THR A 55 -13.16 -12.88 10.47
N VAL A 56 -11.91 -13.21 10.12
CA VAL A 56 -10.75 -12.34 10.26
C VAL A 56 -10.82 -11.13 9.33
N LEU A 57 -11.38 -11.31 8.12
CA LEU A 57 -11.48 -10.23 7.13
C LEU A 57 -12.44 -9.10 7.56
N PHE A 58 -13.55 -9.46 8.24
CA PHE A 58 -14.54 -8.49 8.74
C PHE A 58 -14.34 -8.14 10.21
N SER A 59 -13.15 -8.41 10.74
CA SER A 59 -12.79 -8.11 12.11
C SER A 59 -12.55 -6.61 12.36
N SER A 60 -12.36 -6.26 13.62
CA SER A 60 -11.95 -4.90 14.04
C SER A 60 -10.70 -4.39 13.30
N ARG A 61 -9.87 -5.31 12.77
CA ARG A 61 -8.69 -4.98 11.95
C ARG A 61 -9.06 -4.19 10.70
N LEU A 62 -10.11 -4.61 9.99
CA LEU A 62 -10.62 -3.89 8.82
C LEU A 62 -11.08 -2.47 9.19
N TRP A 63 -11.88 -2.35 10.25
CA TRP A 63 -12.48 -1.08 10.64
C TRP A 63 -11.43 -0.06 11.12
N VAL A 64 -10.41 -0.50 11.85
CA VAL A 64 -9.29 0.37 12.24
C VAL A 64 -8.51 0.83 11.02
N SER A 65 -8.16 -0.09 10.12
CA SER A 65 -7.38 0.22 8.92
C SER A 65 -8.16 1.12 7.94
N ALA A 66 -9.41 0.79 7.66
CA ALA A 66 -10.26 1.56 6.76
C ALA A 66 -10.61 2.93 7.35
N GLY A 67 -11.02 2.96 8.62
CA GLY A 67 -11.40 4.19 9.31
C GLY A 67 -10.25 5.18 9.42
N SER A 68 -9.07 4.72 9.83
CA SER A 68 -7.89 5.59 9.90
C SER A 68 -7.48 6.10 8.51
N ALA A 69 -7.43 5.23 7.49
CA ALA A 69 -7.06 5.64 6.14
C ALA A 69 -8.03 6.65 5.53
N LEU A 70 -9.35 6.39 5.63
CA LEU A 70 -10.37 7.31 5.09
C LEU A 70 -10.41 8.64 5.83
N THR A 71 -10.25 8.63 7.15
CA THR A 71 -10.21 9.87 7.95
C THR A 71 -9.02 10.73 7.56
N ILE A 72 -7.82 10.14 7.46
CA ILE A 72 -6.61 10.86 7.05
C ILE A 72 -6.73 11.36 5.61
N ALA A 73 -7.27 10.55 4.69
CA ALA A 73 -7.55 10.98 3.32
C ALA A 73 -8.49 12.19 3.29
N ALA A 74 -9.58 12.15 4.04
CA ALA A 74 -10.54 13.25 4.14
C ALA A 74 -9.90 14.52 4.72
N VAL A 75 -9.10 14.40 5.78
CA VAL A 75 -8.39 15.54 6.39
C VAL A 75 -7.47 16.21 5.37
N TYR A 76 -6.61 15.43 4.69
CA TYR A 76 -5.74 15.99 3.66
C TYR A 76 -6.55 16.65 2.54
N TYR A 77 -7.55 15.93 2.01
CA TYR A 77 -8.37 16.42 0.90
C TYR A 77 -9.06 17.74 1.25
N LEU A 78 -9.66 17.85 2.43
CA LEU A 78 -10.32 19.07 2.90
C LEU A 78 -9.33 20.22 3.05
N ILE A 79 -8.16 19.99 3.66
CA ILE A 79 -7.12 21.02 3.79
C ILE A 79 -6.68 21.49 2.40
N ALA A 80 -6.37 20.57 1.50
CA ALA A 80 -5.91 20.90 0.16
C ALA A 80 -6.97 21.65 -0.67
N ARG A 81 -8.26 21.27 -0.56
CA ARG A 81 -9.35 21.90 -1.30
C ARG A 81 -9.78 23.24 -0.73
N VAL A 82 -9.93 23.33 0.59
CA VAL A 82 -10.51 24.51 1.25
C VAL A 82 -9.44 25.59 1.45
N PHE A 83 -8.28 25.22 2.02
CA PHE A 83 -7.27 26.21 2.39
C PHE A 83 -6.27 26.49 1.27
N TRP A 84 -5.87 25.48 0.48
CA TRP A 84 -4.85 25.65 -0.56
C TRP A 84 -5.43 25.73 -1.97
N ARG A 85 -6.75 25.55 -2.11
CA ARG A 85 -7.48 25.64 -3.39
C ARG A 85 -6.87 24.75 -4.49
N ARG A 86 -6.33 23.60 -4.09
CA ARG A 86 -5.77 22.62 -5.03
C ARG A 86 -6.87 22.06 -5.95
N THR A 87 -6.50 21.64 -7.16
CA THR A 87 -7.45 20.95 -8.05
C THR A 87 -7.99 19.68 -7.39
N MET A 88 -9.10 19.16 -7.87
CA MET A 88 -9.67 17.90 -7.37
C MET A 88 -8.67 16.75 -7.54
N GLY A 89 -7.99 16.68 -8.70
CA GLY A 89 -6.99 15.65 -8.99
C GLY A 89 -5.79 15.71 -8.05
N ASP A 90 -5.18 16.90 -7.88
CA ASP A 90 -4.02 17.06 -6.99
C ASP A 90 -4.39 16.78 -5.52
N ALA A 91 -5.56 17.23 -5.07
CA ALA A 91 -6.05 16.95 -3.72
C ALA A 91 -6.30 15.44 -3.51
N THR A 92 -6.80 14.72 -4.51
CA THR A 92 -6.99 13.27 -4.45
C THR A 92 -5.65 12.54 -4.38
N ILE A 93 -4.66 12.91 -5.21
CA ILE A 93 -3.31 12.31 -5.12
C ILE A 93 -2.68 12.58 -3.76
N GLY A 94 -2.81 13.80 -3.22
CA GLY A 94 -2.28 14.10 -1.89
C GLY A 94 -3.00 13.37 -0.75
N ALA A 95 -4.31 13.17 -0.87
CA ALA A 95 -5.08 12.33 0.05
C ALA A 95 -4.58 10.89 0.04
N LEU A 96 -4.33 10.33 -1.15
CA LEU A 96 -3.72 9.00 -1.28
C LEU A 96 -2.29 8.97 -0.73
N ALA A 97 -1.48 9.99 -1.02
CA ALA A 97 -0.11 10.06 -0.50
C ALA A 97 -0.05 10.07 1.02
N SER A 98 -1.07 10.65 1.68
CA SER A 98 -1.18 10.73 3.14
C SER A 98 -1.79 9.49 3.81
N SER A 99 -2.44 8.59 3.06
CA SER A 99 -3.27 7.54 3.68
C SER A 99 -3.22 6.17 3.00
N TYR A 100 -2.85 6.09 1.73
CA TYR A 100 -2.78 4.82 1.01
C TYR A 100 -1.48 4.08 1.37
N VAL A 101 -1.62 2.95 2.04
CA VAL A 101 -0.53 2.21 2.68
C VAL A 101 0.16 1.27 1.69
N ASN A 102 1.48 1.18 1.72
CA ASN A 102 2.25 0.19 0.97
C ASN A 102 2.16 -1.20 1.61
N SER A 103 0.95 -1.76 1.59
CA SER A 103 0.64 -3.03 2.22
C SER A 103 1.19 -4.23 1.45
N SER A 104 1.33 -4.17 0.12
CA SER A 104 1.88 -5.28 -0.67
C SER A 104 3.40 -5.39 -0.53
N ASN A 105 4.15 -4.33 -0.84
CA ASN A 105 5.61 -4.43 -0.97
C ASN A 105 6.34 -4.39 0.38
N LEU A 106 5.81 -3.64 1.36
CA LEU A 106 6.40 -3.55 2.70
C LEU A 106 5.49 -4.11 3.79
N GLY A 107 4.17 -4.00 3.64
CA GLY A 107 3.23 -4.47 4.66
C GLY A 107 3.29 -5.99 4.87
N ILE A 108 3.27 -6.77 3.78
CA ILE A 108 3.37 -8.23 3.86
C ILE A 108 4.70 -8.67 4.47
N PRO A 109 5.87 -8.18 4.04
CA PRO A 109 7.14 -8.50 4.70
C PRO A 109 7.18 -8.13 6.19
N ILE A 110 6.71 -6.94 6.54
CA ILE A 110 6.68 -6.50 7.94
C ILE A 110 5.72 -7.39 8.76
N ALA A 111 4.55 -7.72 8.22
CA ALA A 111 3.62 -8.63 8.86
C ALA A 111 4.23 -10.04 9.05
N ALA A 112 4.92 -10.57 8.04
CA ALA A 112 5.55 -11.88 8.12
C ALA A 112 6.74 -11.92 9.08
N PHE A 113 7.67 -10.96 8.97
CA PHE A 113 8.95 -11.02 9.69
C PHE A 113 8.96 -10.27 11.02
N VAL A 114 8.12 -9.24 11.19
CA VAL A 114 8.09 -8.42 12.43
C VAL A 114 6.90 -8.77 13.30
N LEU A 115 5.72 -8.93 12.69
CA LEU A 115 4.50 -9.26 13.41
C LEU A 115 4.24 -10.77 13.52
N HIS A 116 4.95 -11.59 12.73
CA HIS A 116 4.78 -13.06 12.64
C HIS A 116 3.33 -13.50 12.32
N ASP A 117 2.54 -12.60 11.72
CA ASP A 117 1.15 -12.87 11.34
C ASP A 117 0.73 -12.00 10.14
N THR A 118 0.68 -12.59 8.95
CA THR A 118 0.28 -11.92 7.71
C THR A 118 -1.22 -11.59 7.65
N SER A 119 -2.04 -12.18 8.52
CA SER A 119 -3.48 -11.94 8.58
C SER A 119 -3.84 -10.49 8.93
N TYR A 120 -2.91 -9.71 9.50
CA TYR A 120 -3.13 -8.29 9.78
C TYR A 120 -3.17 -7.42 8.51
N VAL A 121 -2.51 -7.84 7.44
CA VAL A 121 -2.40 -7.04 6.20
C VAL A 121 -3.49 -7.38 5.19
N ALA A 122 -4.01 -8.60 5.21
CA ALA A 122 -5.02 -9.05 4.24
C ALA A 122 -6.30 -8.17 4.22
N PRO A 123 -6.95 -7.83 5.37
CA PRO A 123 -8.11 -6.94 5.37
C PRO A 123 -7.81 -5.54 4.83
N LEU A 124 -6.64 -4.99 5.17
CA LEU A 124 -6.19 -3.70 4.66
C LEU A 124 -6.00 -3.74 3.13
N LEU A 125 -5.34 -4.78 2.60
CA LEU A 125 -5.14 -4.96 1.17
C LEU A 125 -6.47 -4.99 0.42
N LEU A 126 -7.42 -5.82 0.86
CA LEU A 126 -8.73 -5.92 0.24
C LEU A 126 -9.47 -4.59 0.27
N PHE A 127 -9.51 -3.93 1.42
CA PHE A 127 -10.11 -2.60 1.54
C PHE A 127 -9.47 -1.61 0.57
N GLN A 128 -8.14 -1.53 0.55
CA GLN A 128 -7.44 -0.58 -0.31
C GLN A 128 -7.70 -0.82 -1.79
N ILE A 129 -7.71 -2.08 -2.23
CA ILE A 129 -7.86 -2.42 -3.64
C ILE A 129 -9.31 -2.31 -4.09
N LEU A 130 -10.25 -2.87 -3.32
CA LEU A 130 -11.67 -2.94 -3.72
C LEU A 130 -12.41 -1.62 -3.49
N VAL A 131 -12.13 -0.96 -2.36
CA VAL A 131 -12.91 0.22 -1.94
C VAL A 131 -12.10 1.50 -2.17
N PHE A 132 -10.94 1.61 -1.57
CA PHE A 132 -10.21 2.86 -1.55
C PHE A 132 -9.67 3.26 -2.93
N SER A 133 -9.09 2.32 -3.69
CA SER A 133 -8.67 2.59 -5.08
C SER A 133 -9.86 2.95 -5.97
N THR A 134 -11.00 2.27 -5.80
CA THR A 134 -12.20 2.57 -6.60
C THR A 134 -12.70 3.98 -6.34
N ILE A 135 -12.77 4.41 -5.08
CA ILE A 135 -13.15 5.78 -4.71
C ILE A 135 -12.16 6.78 -5.33
N ALA A 136 -10.86 6.53 -5.17
CA ALA A 136 -9.82 7.43 -5.63
C ALA A 136 -9.77 7.54 -7.17
N LEU A 137 -9.84 6.42 -7.89
CA LEU A 137 -9.87 6.41 -9.35
C LEU A 137 -11.12 7.09 -9.88
N THR A 138 -12.28 6.85 -9.27
CA THR A 138 -13.53 7.57 -9.62
C THR A 138 -13.38 9.08 -9.42
N ALA A 139 -12.77 9.52 -8.31
CA ALA A 139 -12.52 10.94 -8.09
C ALA A 139 -11.54 11.54 -9.12
N LEU A 140 -10.51 10.79 -9.52
CA LEU A 140 -9.55 11.21 -10.55
C LEU A 140 -10.19 11.28 -11.95
N ASP A 141 -11.00 10.28 -12.33
CA ASP A 141 -11.73 10.29 -13.59
C ASP A 141 -12.74 11.43 -13.65
N LEU A 142 -13.44 11.73 -12.55
CA LEU A 142 -14.32 12.90 -12.44
C LEU A 142 -13.55 14.22 -12.56
N ALA A 143 -12.35 14.31 -11.98
CA ALA A 143 -11.49 15.48 -12.12
C ALA A 143 -11.06 15.67 -13.57
N GLU A 144 -10.61 14.60 -14.23
CA GLU A 144 -10.22 14.61 -15.63
C GLU A 144 -11.39 14.96 -16.55
N SER A 145 -12.58 14.40 -16.31
CA SER A 145 -13.77 14.65 -17.13
C SER A 145 -14.30 16.09 -17.05
N ARG A 146 -14.04 16.79 -15.95
CA ARG A 146 -14.40 18.21 -15.79
C ARG A 146 -13.49 19.15 -16.56
N GLU A 147 -12.27 18.71 -16.87
CA GLU A 147 -11.26 19.51 -17.56
C GLU A 147 -11.19 19.18 -19.07
N ARG A 148 -11.68 18.01 -19.47
CA ARG A 148 -11.73 17.60 -20.89
C ARG A 148 -13.02 18.05 -21.58
N THR A 149 -12.88 18.62 -22.77
CA THR A 149 -13.97 18.96 -23.71
C THR A 149 -14.36 17.80 -24.64
N GLY A 150 -14.07 16.53 -24.26
CA GLY A 150 -14.29 15.34 -25.09
C GLY A 150 -15.36 14.37 -24.54
N PRO A 151 -15.67 13.29 -25.29
CA PRO A 151 -16.68 12.31 -24.87
C PRO A 151 -16.29 11.66 -23.54
N LYS A 152 -17.23 11.71 -22.58
CA LYS A 152 -17.04 11.17 -21.22
C LYS A 152 -16.95 9.64 -21.28
N GLN A 153 -15.95 9.06 -20.66
CA GLN A 153 -15.91 7.61 -20.46
C GLN A 153 -17.07 7.17 -19.52
N PRO A 154 -17.74 6.05 -19.83
CA PRO A 154 -18.84 5.59 -18.99
C PRO A 154 -18.33 5.14 -17.61
N LEU A 155 -19.02 5.57 -16.54
CA LEU A 155 -18.66 5.31 -15.14
C LEU A 155 -18.43 3.82 -14.83
N TRP A 156 -19.14 2.91 -15.53
CA TRP A 156 -18.95 1.47 -15.31
C TRP A 156 -17.52 0.99 -15.64
N ARG A 157 -16.84 1.59 -16.62
CA ARG A 157 -15.44 1.27 -16.93
C ARG A 157 -14.50 1.67 -15.79
N THR A 158 -14.76 2.82 -15.17
CA THR A 158 -14.00 3.30 -14.02
C THR A 158 -14.10 2.36 -12.82
N VAL A 159 -15.29 1.79 -12.60
CA VAL A 159 -15.54 0.81 -11.52
C VAL A 159 -15.02 -0.59 -11.90
N ALA A 160 -15.14 -0.99 -13.17
CA ALA A 160 -14.69 -2.31 -13.62
C ALA A 160 -13.17 -2.44 -13.71
N THR A 161 -12.45 -1.36 -14.07
CA THR A 161 -11.00 -1.41 -14.23
C THR A 161 -10.25 -1.89 -12.97
N PRO A 162 -10.55 -1.41 -11.74
CA PRO A 162 -9.95 -1.95 -10.53
C PRO A 162 -10.25 -3.44 -10.29
N LEU A 163 -11.46 -3.92 -10.65
CA LEU A 163 -11.84 -5.32 -10.47
C LEU A 163 -11.08 -6.28 -11.42
N LEU A 164 -10.59 -5.77 -12.55
CA LEU A 164 -9.74 -6.51 -13.49
C LEU A 164 -8.25 -6.47 -13.10
N ASN A 165 -7.90 -5.80 -12.00
CA ASN A 165 -6.55 -5.82 -11.49
C ASN A 165 -6.14 -7.25 -11.10
N PRO A 166 -4.99 -7.79 -11.56
CA PRO A 166 -4.57 -9.16 -11.28
C PRO A 166 -4.54 -9.49 -9.78
N ILE A 167 -4.15 -8.53 -8.94
CA ILE A 167 -4.10 -8.67 -7.48
C ILE A 167 -5.52 -8.88 -6.93
N VAL A 168 -6.50 -8.09 -7.45
CA VAL A 168 -7.91 -8.23 -7.08
C VAL A 168 -8.46 -9.58 -7.54
N VAL A 169 -8.17 -9.96 -8.78
CA VAL A 169 -8.63 -11.26 -9.33
C VAL A 169 -8.11 -12.41 -8.49
N GLY A 170 -6.80 -12.42 -8.16
CA GLY A 170 -6.22 -13.42 -7.26
C GLY A 170 -6.90 -13.45 -5.88
N ALA A 171 -7.12 -12.28 -5.29
CA ALA A 171 -7.80 -12.14 -4.02
C ALA A 171 -9.26 -12.64 -4.07
N LEU A 172 -10.03 -12.29 -5.12
CA LEU A 172 -11.42 -12.73 -5.28
C LEU A 172 -11.53 -14.24 -5.50
N ILE A 173 -10.61 -14.84 -6.27
CA ILE A 173 -10.56 -16.30 -6.45
C ILE A 173 -10.27 -16.97 -5.10
N GLY A 174 -9.27 -16.52 -4.35
CA GLY A 174 -8.97 -17.04 -3.02
C GLY A 174 -10.15 -16.93 -2.06
N LEU A 175 -10.82 -15.76 -2.06
CA LEU A 175 -12.03 -15.53 -1.27
C LEU A 175 -13.18 -16.47 -1.67
N ALA A 176 -13.40 -16.70 -2.98
CA ALA A 176 -14.41 -17.61 -3.46
C ALA A 176 -14.13 -19.06 -3.04
N ILE A 177 -12.87 -19.49 -3.06
CA ILE A 177 -12.44 -20.80 -2.57
C ILE A 177 -12.78 -20.93 -1.07
N SER A 178 -12.44 -19.96 -0.27
CA SER A 178 -12.72 -19.93 1.17
C SER A 178 -14.24 -19.94 1.46
N LEU A 179 -15.03 -19.12 0.75
CA LEU A 179 -16.49 -19.05 0.89
C LEU A 179 -17.19 -20.36 0.53
N THR A 180 -16.74 -20.99 -0.53
CA THR A 180 -17.32 -22.28 -0.97
C THR A 180 -16.82 -23.48 -0.16
N ARG A 181 -15.85 -23.27 0.73
CA ARG A 181 -15.14 -24.34 1.47
C ARG A 181 -14.57 -25.40 0.54
N TRP A 182 -14.29 -25.03 -0.71
CA TRP A 182 -13.65 -25.92 -1.64
C TRP A 182 -12.19 -26.11 -1.25
N HIS A 183 -11.72 -27.35 -1.23
CA HIS A 183 -10.33 -27.69 -0.99
C HIS A 183 -9.69 -28.07 -2.33
N PRO A 184 -9.01 -27.14 -3.02
CA PRO A 184 -8.35 -27.46 -4.27
C PRO A 184 -7.27 -28.52 -4.03
N PRO A 185 -7.04 -29.44 -4.99
CA PRO A 185 -6.01 -30.45 -4.85
C PRO A 185 -4.60 -29.85 -4.77
N ASP A 186 -3.69 -30.52 -4.06
CA ASP A 186 -2.34 -30.04 -3.79
C ASP A 186 -1.54 -29.72 -5.06
N TRP A 187 -1.72 -30.49 -6.13
CA TRP A 187 -1.03 -30.23 -7.40
C TRP A 187 -1.38 -28.87 -8.01
N LEU A 188 -2.55 -28.31 -7.69
CA LEU A 188 -2.97 -26.97 -8.12
C LEU A 188 -2.48 -25.88 -7.15
N MET A 189 -2.57 -26.14 -5.84
CA MET A 189 -2.22 -25.13 -4.81
C MET A 189 -0.73 -25.02 -4.52
N SER A 190 0.05 -26.09 -4.68
CA SER A 190 1.50 -26.05 -4.44
C SER A 190 2.23 -25.08 -5.36
N PRO A 191 2.00 -25.02 -6.69
CA PRO A 191 2.59 -23.99 -7.55
C PRO A 191 2.16 -22.58 -7.16
N VAL A 192 0.89 -22.37 -6.81
CA VAL A 192 0.36 -21.08 -6.38
C VAL A 192 1.07 -20.60 -5.10
N LYS A 193 1.21 -21.51 -4.12
CA LYS A 193 1.93 -21.24 -2.88
C LYS A 193 3.39 -20.89 -3.16
N LEU A 194 4.09 -21.66 -3.99
CA LEU A 194 5.50 -21.43 -4.31
C LEU A 194 5.72 -20.05 -4.96
N LEU A 195 4.86 -19.69 -5.92
CA LEU A 195 4.89 -18.36 -6.54
C LEU A 195 4.54 -17.26 -5.52
N GLY A 196 3.56 -17.50 -4.66
CA GLY A 196 3.18 -16.58 -3.59
C GLY A 196 4.31 -16.33 -2.60
N ASP A 197 5.01 -17.37 -2.17
CA ASP A 197 6.14 -17.28 -1.23
C ASP A 197 7.29 -16.44 -1.81
N ALA A 198 7.48 -16.44 -3.12
CA ALA A 198 8.47 -15.60 -3.80
C ALA A 198 8.07 -14.10 -3.85
N SER A 199 6.80 -13.75 -3.62
CA SER A 199 6.30 -12.37 -3.74
C SER A 199 7.01 -11.42 -2.77
N VAL A 200 7.15 -11.83 -1.51
CA VAL A 200 7.73 -11.02 -0.44
C VAL A 200 9.20 -10.67 -0.70
N PRO A 201 10.12 -11.64 -0.90
CA PRO A 201 11.52 -11.32 -1.15
C PRO A 201 11.71 -10.55 -2.46
N MET A 202 10.94 -10.86 -3.50
CA MET A 202 11.03 -10.16 -4.77
C MET A 202 10.58 -8.71 -4.65
N ALA A 203 9.49 -8.42 -3.91
CA ALA A 203 9.04 -7.07 -3.64
C ALA A 203 10.10 -6.22 -2.90
N LEU A 204 10.81 -6.82 -1.95
CA LEU A 204 11.91 -6.16 -1.23
C LEU A 204 13.11 -5.89 -2.13
N ILE A 205 13.45 -6.81 -3.05
CA ILE A 205 14.50 -6.59 -4.06
C ILE A 205 14.12 -5.43 -4.99
N VAL A 206 12.87 -5.43 -5.50
CA VAL A 206 12.33 -4.33 -6.32
C VAL A 206 12.42 -3.01 -5.59
N PHE A 207 12.05 -3.01 -4.30
CA PHE A 207 12.17 -1.82 -3.48
C PHE A 207 13.63 -1.36 -3.34
N GLY A 208 14.57 -2.28 -3.12
CA GLY A 208 16.01 -1.96 -3.10
C GLY A 208 16.49 -1.34 -4.40
N LEU A 209 16.08 -1.88 -5.57
CA LEU A 209 16.38 -1.32 -6.88
C LEU A 209 15.86 0.12 -7.02
N SER A 210 14.68 0.44 -6.50
CA SER A 210 14.06 1.76 -6.61
C SER A 210 14.79 2.86 -5.81
N LEU A 211 15.62 2.49 -4.83
CA LEU A 211 16.42 3.44 -4.04
C LEU A 211 17.60 4.03 -4.82
N GLY A 212 17.92 3.48 -6.00
CA GLY A 212 19.02 3.94 -6.85
C GLY A 212 18.64 5.15 -7.71
N GLY A 213 19.25 6.33 -7.46
CA GLY A 213 19.28 7.43 -8.44
C GLY A 213 18.20 8.50 -8.35
N VAL A 214 17.29 8.46 -7.37
CA VAL A 214 16.23 9.48 -7.24
C VAL A 214 16.64 10.65 -6.35
N ARG A 215 16.56 11.89 -6.88
CA ARG A 215 16.73 13.12 -6.09
C ARG A 215 15.37 13.59 -5.57
N VAL A 216 15.20 13.59 -4.25
CA VAL A 216 14.00 14.04 -3.55
C VAL A 216 14.03 15.55 -3.32
N MET A 217 12.86 16.22 -3.33
CA MET A 217 12.70 17.64 -2.96
C MET A 217 13.52 18.63 -3.81
N GLN A 218 13.58 18.44 -5.13
CA GLN A 218 14.28 19.37 -6.02
C GLN A 218 13.72 20.79 -5.88
N LYS A 219 14.64 21.79 -5.82
CA LYS A 219 14.26 23.22 -5.69
C LYS A 219 13.48 23.65 -6.94
N GLY A 220 12.32 24.28 -6.73
CA GLY A 220 11.47 24.83 -7.78
C GLY A 220 10.36 23.91 -8.29
N GLU A 221 10.44 22.59 -8.11
CA GLU A 221 9.46 21.63 -8.60
C GLU A 221 8.54 21.06 -7.51
N ALA A 222 9.05 20.94 -6.28
CA ALA A 222 8.36 20.25 -5.22
C ALA A 222 7.36 21.13 -4.47
N PRO A 223 6.08 20.72 -4.36
CA PRO A 223 5.08 21.40 -3.53
C PRO A 223 5.34 21.04 -2.04
N ARG A 224 6.36 21.68 -1.43
CA ARG A 224 6.89 21.31 -0.11
C ARG A 224 5.84 21.24 0.99
N ARG A 225 4.86 22.17 0.98
CA ARG A 225 3.78 22.19 1.99
C ARG A 225 2.91 20.94 1.89
N ASP A 226 2.56 20.56 0.66
CA ASP A 226 1.74 19.36 0.38
C ASP A 226 2.48 18.08 0.78
N ILE A 227 3.79 18.00 0.45
CA ILE A 227 4.64 16.86 0.81
C ILE A 227 4.79 16.77 2.33
N ALA A 228 5.04 17.89 3.01
CA ALA A 228 5.18 17.92 4.47
C ALA A 228 3.88 17.50 5.15
N LEU A 229 2.73 18.03 4.72
CA LEU A 229 1.44 17.62 5.26
C LEU A 229 1.16 16.13 5.03
N ALA A 230 1.36 15.63 3.80
CA ALA A 230 1.16 14.22 3.48
C ALA A 230 2.05 13.32 4.35
N THR A 231 3.32 13.70 4.53
CA THR A 231 4.27 12.96 5.36
C THR A 231 3.87 12.95 6.83
N VAL A 232 3.52 14.11 7.40
CA VAL A 232 3.10 14.23 8.82
C VAL A 232 1.81 13.43 9.06
N LEU A 233 0.82 13.58 8.18
CA LEU A 233 -0.43 12.83 8.29
C LEU A 233 -0.18 11.32 8.19
N LYS A 234 0.69 10.89 7.27
CA LYS A 234 0.99 9.47 7.05
C LYS A 234 1.79 8.85 8.18
N MET A 235 2.85 9.52 8.64
CA MET A 235 3.83 8.94 9.56
C MET A 235 3.50 9.18 11.03
N ILE A 236 2.66 10.17 11.35
CA ILE A 236 2.32 10.53 12.71
C ILE A 236 0.81 10.40 12.95
N ALA A 237 -0.01 11.16 12.23
CA ALA A 237 -1.44 11.23 12.51
C ALA A 237 -2.14 9.88 12.27
N MET A 238 -1.82 9.17 11.19
CA MET A 238 -2.44 7.89 10.85
C MET A 238 -2.14 6.78 11.87
N PRO A 239 -0.89 6.53 12.28
CA PRO A 239 -0.59 5.56 13.33
C PRO A 239 -1.21 5.91 14.68
N VAL A 240 -1.20 7.18 15.07
CA VAL A 240 -1.83 7.65 16.32
C VAL A 240 -3.33 7.43 16.27
N LEU A 241 -3.99 7.76 15.16
CA LEU A 241 -5.42 7.53 14.98
C LEU A 241 -5.76 6.03 15.00
N ALA A 242 -4.98 5.20 14.30
CA ALA A 242 -5.17 3.75 14.29
C ALA A 242 -4.99 3.15 15.68
N TRP A 243 -3.96 3.59 16.42
CA TRP A 243 -3.75 3.22 17.82
C TRP A 243 -4.94 3.62 18.70
N ALA A 244 -5.42 4.86 18.57
CA ALA A 244 -6.55 5.36 19.35
C ALA A 244 -7.83 4.58 19.02
N MET A 245 -8.12 4.33 17.74
CA MET A 245 -9.27 3.53 17.33
C MET A 245 -9.16 2.09 17.85
N ALA A 246 -8.02 1.44 17.68
CA ALA A 246 -7.80 0.07 18.15
C ALA A 246 -7.95 -0.04 19.67
N ARG A 247 -7.38 0.91 20.43
CA ARG A 247 -7.39 0.91 21.88
C ARG A 247 -8.76 1.27 22.47
N PHE A 248 -9.36 2.37 22.02
CA PHE A 248 -10.53 2.94 22.68
C PHE A 248 -11.86 2.50 22.06
N LEU A 249 -11.93 2.25 20.75
CA LEU A 249 -13.18 1.80 20.11
C LEU A 249 -13.31 0.28 20.11
N PHE A 250 -12.19 -0.45 19.98
CA PHE A 250 -12.20 -1.91 19.88
C PHE A 250 -11.57 -2.63 21.07
N GLY A 251 -11.09 -1.93 22.11
CA GLY A 251 -10.53 -2.50 23.30
C GLY A 251 -9.28 -3.36 23.10
N GLN A 252 -8.58 -3.18 21.96
CA GLN A 252 -7.39 -3.98 21.63
C GLN A 252 -6.23 -3.65 22.56
N SER A 253 -5.39 -4.66 22.84
CA SER A 253 -4.19 -4.55 23.65
C SER A 253 -3.10 -5.52 23.16
N GLY A 254 -1.88 -5.38 23.72
CA GLY A 254 -0.75 -6.26 23.40
C GLY A 254 -0.47 -6.35 21.92
N HIS A 255 -0.23 -7.56 21.39
CA HIS A 255 0.17 -7.79 20.00
C HIS A 255 -0.84 -7.28 18.98
N ALA A 256 -2.14 -7.35 19.23
CA ALA A 256 -3.16 -6.86 18.31
C ALA A 256 -3.09 -5.33 18.14
N LEU A 257 -2.92 -4.60 19.25
CA LEU A 257 -2.76 -3.14 19.24
C LEU A 257 -1.46 -2.73 18.52
N LEU A 258 -0.36 -3.41 18.81
CA LEU A 258 0.92 -3.22 18.13
C LEU A 258 0.78 -3.42 16.63
N ALA A 259 0.19 -4.53 16.20
CA ALA A 259 0.06 -4.88 14.80
C ALA A 259 -0.77 -3.86 14.01
N GLN A 260 -1.89 -3.37 14.57
CA GLN A 260 -2.70 -2.33 13.95
C GLN A 260 -1.95 -1.00 13.80
N THR A 261 -1.21 -0.60 14.84
CA THR A 261 -0.45 0.64 14.84
C THR A 261 0.72 0.56 13.85
N VAL A 262 1.44 -0.55 13.82
CA VAL A 262 2.53 -0.83 12.86
C VAL A 262 2.00 -0.82 11.43
N THR A 263 0.87 -1.47 11.18
CA THR A 263 0.25 -1.51 9.84
C THR A 263 -0.12 -0.11 9.34
N ALA A 264 -0.61 0.77 10.22
CA ALA A 264 -0.90 2.17 9.87
C ALA A 264 0.38 3.01 9.64
N ALA A 265 1.50 2.64 10.27
CA ALA A 265 2.80 3.31 10.12
C ALA A 265 3.59 2.88 8.87
N LEU A 266 3.08 1.93 8.09
CA LEU A 266 3.65 1.57 6.79
C LEU A 266 3.67 2.79 5.86
N PRO A 267 4.65 2.91 4.94
CA PRO A 267 4.80 4.09 4.09
C PRO A 267 3.70 4.21 3.04
N THR A 268 3.71 5.31 2.32
CA THR A 268 2.85 5.53 1.14
C THR A 268 3.13 4.48 0.06
N ALA A 269 2.09 3.95 -0.54
CA ALA A 269 2.20 2.95 -1.60
C ALA A 269 2.72 3.54 -2.92
N GLN A 270 3.52 2.76 -3.65
CA GLN A 270 4.01 3.12 -4.99
C GLN A 270 2.87 3.32 -6.01
N ASN A 271 1.73 2.65 -5.81
CA ASN A 271 0.54 2.81 -6.65
C ASN A 271 0.08 4.27 -6.74
N VAL A 272 0.30 5.07 -5.70
CA VAL A 272 -0.05 6.51 -5.69
C VAL A 272 0.73 7.27 -6.77
N LEU A 273 2.02 6.96 -6.94
CA LEU A 273 2.83 7.52 -8.03
C LEU A 273 2.31 7.06 -9.40
N VAL A 274 1.94 5.79 -9.54
CA VAL A 274 1.36 5.25 -10.80
C VAL A 274 0.07 5.99 -11.15
N TYR A 275 -0.80 6.26 -10.18
CA TYR A 275 -2.01 7.06 -10.40
C TYR A 275 -1.65 8.50 -10.76
N GLY A 276 -0.69 9.11 -10.06
CA GLY A 276 -0.20 10.45 -10.38
C GLY A 276 0.30 10.57 -11.83
N LEU A 277 1.09 9.60 -12.29
CA LEU A 277 1.61 9.52 -13.65
C LEU A 277 0.48 9.33 -14.68
N ARG A 278 -0.47 8.41 -14.41
CA ARG A 278 -1.59 8.11 -15.32
C ARG A 278 -2.47 9.34 -15.57
N TYR A 279 -2.79 10.07 -14.52
CA TYR A 279 -3.67 11.24 -14.60
C TYR A 279 -2.92 12.56 -14.75
N ASN A 280 -1.59 12.53 -14.81
CA ASN A 280 -0.71 13.70 -14.84
C ASN A 280 -1.02 14.72 -13.73
N ARG A 281 -1.21 14.21 -12.49
CA ARG A 281 -1.56 14.99 -11.29
C ARG A 281 -0.69 14.62 -10.11
N GLY A 282 -0.19 15.63 -9.40
CA GLY A 282 0.54 15.45 -8.15
C GLY A 282 1.73 14.48 -8.23
N VAL A 283 2.38 14.33 -9.40
CA VAL A 283 3.44 13.34 -9.64
C VAL A 283 4.61 13.53 -8.67
N VAL A 284 5.09 14.78 -8.53
CA VAL A 284 6.20 15.11 -7.62
C VAL A 284 5.80 14.89 -6.17
N LEU A 285 4.56 15.25 -5.81
CA LEU A 285 4.01 15.00 -4.47
C LEU A 285 4.00 13.50 -4.15
N ALA A 286 3.45 12.67 -5.05
CA ALA A 286 3.37 11.22 -4.86
C ALA A 286 4.75 10.57 -4.76
N ARG A 287 5.68 10.94 -5.65
CA ARG A 287 7.06 10.45 -5.67
C ARG A 287 7.80 10.79 -4.38
N ASP A 288 7.83 12.07 -4.04
CA ASP A 288 8.67 12.55 -2.95
C ASP A 288 8.11 12.15 -1.58
N SER A 289 6.77 12.22 -1.38
CA SER A 289 6.15 11.71 -0.15
C SER A 289 6.32 10.20 -0.01
N GLY A 290 6.20 9.44 -1.10
CA GLY A 290 6.46 8.00 -1.11
C GLY A 290 7.87 7.66 -0.64
N LEU A 291 8.89 8.33 -1.17
CA LEU A 291 10.29 8.12 -0.79
C LEU A 291 10.59 8.54 0.65
N ILE A 292 10.10 9.74 1.07
CA ILE A 292 10.31 10.23 2.43
C ILE A 292 9.62 9.31 3.45
N THR A 293 8.35 8.96 3.23
CA THR A 293 7.63 8.07 4.14
C THR A 293 8.25 6.69 4.21
N THR A 294 8.83 6.20 3.11
CA THR A 294 9.54 4.93 3.11
C THR A 294 10.81 4.98 3.95
N ALA A 295 11.61 6.03 3.83
CA ALA A 295 12.80 6.21 4.67
C ALA A 295 12.44 6.36 6.16
N LEU A 296 11.32 7.02 6.46
CA LEU A 296 10.86 7.26 7.84
C LEU A 296 10.10 6.07 8.43
N SER A 297 9.54 5.16 7.64
CA SER A 297 8.69 4.08 8.13
C SER A 297 9.43 3.08 9.01
N ILE A 298 10.66 2.73 8.67
CA ILE A 298 11.46 1.76 9.46
C ILE A 298 11.71 2.30 10.87
N PRO A 299 12.30 3.51 11.07
CA PRO A 299 12.48 4.04 12.42
C PRO A 299 11.16 4.30 13.16
N ALA A 300 10.09 4.70 12.45
CA ALA A 300 8.78 4.89 13.07
C ALA A 300 8.20 3.57 13.58
N ILE A 301 8.27 2.49 12.79
CA ILE A 301 7.79 1.16 13.20
C ILE A 301 8.63 0.62 14.35
N MET A 302 9.95 0.82 14.34
CA MET A 302 10.82 0.44 15.47
C MET A 302 10.43 1.18 16.75
N LEU A 303 10.17 2.49 16.67
CA LEU A 303 9.73 3.29 17.81
C LEU A 303 8.38 2.79 18.35
N ILE A 304 7.41 2.54 17.47
CA ILE A 304 6.10 1.99 17.85
C ILE A 304 6.26 0.64 18.53
N ALA A 305 7.15 -0.22 18.00
CA ALA A 305 7.43 -1.52 18.58
C ALA A 305 8.00 -1.39 20.02
N VAL A 306 8.89 -0.44 20.25
CA VAL A 306 9.46 -0.20 21.60
C VAL A 306 8.43 0.38 22.58
N LEU A 307 7.51 1.22 22.08
CA LEU A 307 6.53 1.89 22.95
C LEU A 307 5.34 0.99 23.32
N LEU A 308 5.03 -0.04 22.51
CA LEU A 308 3.85 -0.89 22.67
C LEU A 308 4.17 -2.34 23.08
N THR A 309 5.46 -2.71 23.19
CA THR A 309 5.90 -3.98 23.79
C THR A 309 6.41 -3.77 25.20
#